data_901596fc200eca6408a34e5bd3324c5d
#
_entry.id   901596fc200eca6408a34e5bd3324c5d
#
_cell.length_a   1.000
_cell.length_b   1.000
_cell.length_c   1.000
_cell.angle_alpha   90.00
_cell.angle_beta   90.00
_cell.angle_gamma   90.00
#
_symmetry.space_group_name_H-M   'P 1'
#
loop_
_entity.id
_entity.type
_entity.pdbx_description
1 polymer ?
#
loop_
_entity_poly.entity_id
_entity_poly.type
_entity_poly.pdbx_seq_one_letter_code
_entity_poly.pdbx_strand_id
1 'polypeptide(L)'
;MASMSFRLNMYLPTSKLFLALILGCIGCVGCTPNNSESSSANNSSSKPANSRSSAGTDSSDSSQGNRTTATKGKIGLSILTSSNPFFVEISDSVRDAAQKAGYELISVSGDMDSNKQQNQVKDFIVQKVAAIILTPCDSRAVGTAIQEANQAGIPVFTADIASIASGAKVVTHVATDNYSGGKQAAIAMIEAIDGKGKVGILDFPQVESVMLRTKGFREELEQQIRDKGVSIEIVASLPGDGAKDKSYKATQDLLQSHPDLKGIFAINDPSALGCYAALENAGVADKIAIVGFDGQNDGKRAIRDGKIYADPIQFPKRIGQETVAAILKYLNGEDVPETILIPTELYRQSDGAADPDL
;
A
#
# COMPACT_ATOMS: atom_id res chain seq x y z
N MET A 1 54.27 22.45 -20.64
CA MET A 1 54.47 23.06 -19.33
C MET A 1 53.63 24.32 -19.25
N ALA A 2 52.49 24.30 -18.67
CA ALA A 2 51.75 25.48 -18.22
C ALA A 2 50.83 25.00 -17.06
N SER A 3 51.20 25.40 -15.87
CA SER A 3 50.50 25.14 -14.58
C SER A 3 49.36 26.12 -14.43
N MET A 4 48.13 25.60 -14.30
CA MET A 4 46.95 26.42 -13.99
C MET A 4 46.48 26.10 -12.56
N SER A 5 46.77 27.07 -11.66
CA SER A 5 46.45 27.04 -10.26
C SER A 5 44.97 27.46 -10.05
N PHE A 6 44.12 26.56 -9.52
CA PHE A 6 42.76 26.89 -9.11
C PHE A 6 42.77 27.35 -7.64
N ARG A 7 42.35 28.58 -7.40
CA ARG A 7 42.07 29.13 -6.07
C ARG A 7 40.65 28.79 -5.67
N LEU A 8 40.52 28.09 -4.56
CA LEU A 8 39.26 27.78 -3.88
C LEU A 8 38.85 28.99 -3.01
N ASN A 9 37.71 29.60 -3.32
CA ASN A 9 37.14 30.69 -2.54
C ASN A 9 36.05 30.14 -1.63
N MET A 10 36.35 30.03 -0.33
CA MET A 10 35.39 29.65 0.72
C MET A 10 34.60 30.90 1.18
N TYR A 11 33.30 30.93 0.94
CA TYR A 11 32.37 31.87 1.58
C TYR A 11 31.65 31.17 2.74
N LEU A 12 31.88 31.67 3.95
CA LEU A 12 31.10 31.34 5.14
C LEU A 12 29.97 32.38 5.31
N PRO A 13 28.73 31.97 5.55
CA PRO A 13 27.73 32.94 6.02
C PRO A 13 27.64 32.93 7.56
N THR A 14 27.73 34.10 8.11
CA THR A 14 27.55 34.44 9.53
C THR A 14 26.11 34.30 9.99
N SER A 15 25.92 33.50 11.05
CA SER A 15 24.65 33.35 11.78
C SER A 15 24.32 34.58 12.59
N LYS A 16 23.13 35.14 12.47
CA LYS A 16 22.54 36.09 13.44
C LYS A 16 21.49 35.36 14.30
N LEU A 17 21.83 35.28 15.56
CA LEU A 17 20.98 34.79 16.65
C LEU A 17 19.95 35.90 16.98
N PHE A 18 18.67 35.63 16.94
CA PHE A 18 17.62 36.45 17.50
C PHE A 18 16.99 35.74 18.70
N LEU A 19 17.25 36.32 19.87
CA LEU A 19 16.66 35.95 21.15
C LEU A 19 15.41 36.81 21.37
N ALA A 20 14.23 36.17 21.44
CA ALA A 20 13.01 36.87 21.88
C ALA A 20 12.49 36.25 23.17
N LEU A 21 12.61 37.06 24.22
CA LEU A 21 11.97 36.87 25.54
C LEU A 21 10.49 37.23 25.42
N ILE A 22 9.59 36.40 25.91
CA ILE A 22 8.23 36.81 26.27
C ILE A 22 7.90 36.28 27.67
N LEU A 23 7.65 37.24 28.55
CA LEU A 23 7.19 37.11 29.93
C LEU A 23 5.73 36.64 29.98
N GLY A 24 5.43 35.94 31.09
CA GLY A 24 4.17 35.31 31.39
C GLY A 24 3.01 36.25 31.78
N CYS A 25 1.86 35.63 31.88
CA CYS A 25 0.79 36.07 32.76
C CYS A 25 0.02 34.86 33.29
N ILE A 26 -0.02 34.77 34.61
CA ILE A 26 -0.78 33.88 35.45
C ILE A 26 -2.21 34.43 35.56
N GLY A 27 -3.21 33.55 35.48
CA GLY A 27 -4.60 33.88 35.80
C GLY A 27 -5.37 32.62 36.19
N CYS A 28 -5.45 32.38 37.49
CA CYS A 28 -6.37 31.43 38.13
C CYS A 28 -7.81 31.94 38.15
N VAL A 29 -8.79 31.06 38.05
CA VAL A 29 -10.11 30.94 38.75
C VAL A 29 -10.79 29.76 38.08
N GLY A 30 -11.11 28.63 38.68
CA GLY A 30 -11.83 28.31 39.91
C GLY A 30 -13.31 28.17 39.62
N CYS A 31 -13.85 26.95 39.56
CA CYS A 31 -15.05 26.53 40.29
C CYS A 31 -15.56 25.17 39.85
N THR A 32 -15.96 24.46 40.82
CA THR A 32 -16.33 23.09 41.07
C THR A 32 -17.70 22.66 40.53
N PRO A 33 -18.13 21.41 40.82
CA PRO A 33 -18.98 20.59 39.94
C PRO A 33 -20.44 20.59 40.37
N ASN A 34 -21.31 20.11 39.51
CA ASN A 34 -22.68 19.79 39.95
C ASN A 34 -23.05 18.37 39.56
N ASN A 35 -23.37 17.66 40.66
CA ASN A 35 -23.90 16.31 40.73
C ASN A 35 -25.43 16.42 40.61
N SER A 36 -26.09 15.54 39.89
CA SER A 36 -27.48 15.19 40.17
C SER A 36 -27.78 13.76 39.77
N GLU A 37 -27.97 12.98 40.84
CA GLU A 37 -28.63 11.68 40.88
C GLU A 37 -30.14 11.79 40.55
N SER A 38 -30.72 10.70 40.02
CA SER A 38 -31.92 10.01 40.53
C SER A 38 -32.29 8.92 39.56
N SER A 39 -32.21 7.65 39.95
CA SER A 39 -33.23 6.79 40.66
C SER A 39 -34.47 6.57 39.75
N SER A 40 -34.93 5.37 39.45
CA SER A 40 -35.30 4.17 40.18
C SER A 40 -35.92 3.18 39.19
N ALA A 41 -35.58 1.91 39.22
CA ALA A 41 -36.30 0.79 39.87
C ALA A 41 -37.73 0.47 39.39
N ASN A 42 -37.90 -0.73 38.85
CA ASN A 42 -38.79 -1.84 39.27
C ASN A 42 -38.86 -2.88 38.16
N ASN A 43 -38.43 -4.09 38.34
CA ASN A 43 -38.98 -5.23 39.10
C ASN A 43 -40.27 -5.81 38.50
N SER A 44 -40.16 -7.01 37.93
CA SER A 44 -41.04 -8.14 38.28
C SER A 44 -40.71 -9.41 37.48
N SER A 45 -40.26 -10.35 38.17
CA SER A 45 -40.38 -11.77 38.29
C SER A 45 -41.62 -12.42 37.65
N SER A 46 -41.43 -13.54 36.97
CA SER A 46 -42.20 -14.77 37.16
C SER A 46 -41.62 -15.96 36.41
N LYS A 47 -41.28 -16.99 37.16
CA LYS A 47 -41.22 -18.41 36.83
C LYS A 47 -42.32 -19.05 37.67
N PRO A 48 -42.81 -20.32 37.52
CA PRO A 48 -42.45 -21.43 36.63
C PRO A 48 -43.67 -22.20 36.07
N ALA A 49 -43.44 -23.20 35.22
CA ALA A 49 -44.08 -24.50 35.45
C ALA A 49 -43.62 -25.59 34.47
N ASN A 50 -43.43 -26.68 35.04
CA ASN A 50 -42.96 -27.99 34.66
C ASN A 50 -44.04 -28.78 33.91
N SER A 51 -43.70 -29.60 32.89
CA SER A 51 -44.37 -30.90 32.69
C SER A 51 -43.48 -31.85 31.91
N ARG A 52 -43.30 -33.03 32.50
CA ARG A 52 -42.65 -34.24 31.97
C ARG A 52 -43.58 -34.98 30.99
N SER A 53 -42.99 -35.65 29.99
CA SER A 53 -43.12 -37.11 29.72
C SER A 53 -42.47 -37.40 28.37
N SER A 54 -41.55 -38.21 28.30
CA SER A 54 -41.32 -39.67 28.21
C SER A 54 -41.17 -40.17 26.78
N ALA A 55 -39.96 -40.72 26.59
CA ALA A 55 -39.59 -41.95 25.88
C ALA A 55 -39.81 -42.09 24.37
N GLY A 56 -38.70 -42.39 23.73
CA GLY A 56 -38.62 -43.01 22.38
C GLY A 56 -37.19 -43.10 21.92
N THR A 57 -36.57 -44.23 22.13
CA THR A 57 -35.31 -44.73 21.56
C THR A 57 -35.32 -44.66 20.04
N ASP A 58 -34.26 -44.14 19.40
CA ASP A 58 -33.43 -44.97 18.53
C ASP A 58 -32.12 -44.26 18.17
N SER A 59 -31.07 -44.97 18.42
CA SER A 59 -29.69 -44.70 18.12
C SER A 59 -29.42 -44.83 16.62
N SER A 60 -28.94 -43.78 16.04
CA SER A 60 -28.02 -43.90 14.90
C SER A 60 -26.88 -42.91 15.11
N ASP A 61 -25.83 -43.47 15.70
CA ASP A 61 -24.48 -42.90 15.79
C ASP A 61 -23.93 -42.64 14.38
N SER A 62 -24.06 -41.41 13.92
CA SER A 62 -23.23 -40.88 12.83
C SER A 62 -22.30 -39.84 13.42
N SER A 63 -21.30 -40.35 14.15
CA SER A 63 -20.11 -39.57 14.48
C SER A 63 -19.37 -39.24 13.15
N GLN A 64 -19.82 -38.20 12.47
CA GLN A 64 -18.95 -37.46 11.59
C GLN A 64 -17.87 -36.81 12.48
N GLY A 65 -16.80 -37.55 12.66
CA GLY A 65 -15.57 -37.07 13.26
C GLY A 65 -15.12 -35.84 12.49
N ASN A 66 -15.36 -34.67 13.09
CA ASN A 66 -14.72 -33.43 12.73
C ASN A 66 -13.21 -33.66 12.96
N ARG A 67 -12.51 -34.16 11.93
CA ARG A 67 -11.05 -34.20 11.91
C ARG A 67 -10.59 -32.74 11.90
N THR A 68 -10.48 -32.12 13.05
CA THR A 68 -9.61 -30.97 13.23
C THR A 68 -8.20 -31.43 12.89
N THR A 69 -7.82 -31.27 11.61
CA THR A 69 -6.42 -31.42 11.23
C THR A 69 -5.64 -30.42 12.06
N ALA A 70 -4.79 -30.92 12.97
CA ALA A 70 -3.92 -30.06 13.77
C ALA A 70 -3.15 -29.13 12.80
N THR A 71 -3.26 -27.83 13.03
CA THR A 71 -2.55 -26.85 12.19
C THR A 71 -1.05 -27.01 12.38
N LYS A 72 -0.28 -26.88 11.30
CA LYS A 72 1.20 -26.92 11.33
C LYS A 72 1.80 -25.72 12.08
N GLY A 73 0.99 -24.67 12.30
CA GLY A 73 1.39 -23.44 12.95
C GLY A 73 0.62 -22.24 12.41
N LYS A 74 1.09 -21.04 12.75
CA LYS A 74 0.50 -19.78 12.32
C LYS A 74 1.48 -19.01 11.44
N ILE A 75 0.96 -18.27 10.46
CA ILE A 75 1.69 -17.25 9.69
C ILE A 75 1.07 -15.91 10.04
N GLY A 76 1.90 -14.90 10.37
CA GLY A 76 1.47 -13.53 10.59
C GLY A 76 1.56 -12.74 9.28
N LEU A 77 0.52 -11.98 8.94
CA LEU A 77 0.52 -11.04 7.82
C LEU A 77 0.09 -9.65 8.31
N SER A 78 0.91 -8.64 8.09
CA SER A 78 0.53 -7.23 8.27
C SER A 78 0.54 -6.53 6.92
N ILE A 79 -0.65 -6.21 6.40
CA ILE A 79 -0.81 -5.47 5.15
C ILE A 79 -0.72 -3.95 5.40
N LEU A 80 -0.35 -3.19 4.36
CA LEU A 80 -0.25 -1.72 4.42
C LEU A 80 -1.56 -1.09 4.90
N THR A 81 -2.66 -1.43 4.25
CA THR A 81 -4.01 -0.92 4.57
C THR A 81 -5.09 -1.85 4.03
N SER A 82 -6.24 -1.88 4.70
CA SER A 82 -7.44 -2.56 4.20
C SER A 82 -8.35 -1.65 3.36
N SER A 83 -8.07 -0.34 3.29
CA SER A 83 -8.85 0.59 2.48
C SER A 83 -8.56 0.52 0.98
N ASN A 84 -7.44 -0.09 0.57
CA ASN A 84 -7.15 -0.40 -0.82
C ASN A 84 -7.42 -1.90 -1.08
N PRO A 85 -8.36 -2.26 -1.98
CA PRO A 85 -8.71 -3.64 -2.31
C PRO A 85 -7.52 -4.50 -2.74
N PHE A 86 -6.48 -3.90 -3.32
CA PHE A 86 -5.25 -4.58 -3.73
C PHE A 86 -4.60 -5.37 -2.58
N PHE A 87 -4.47 -4.78 -1.40
CA PHE A 87 -3.88 -5.46 -0.24
C PHE A 87 -4.81 -6.48 0.39
N VAL A 88 -6.13 -6.28 0.30
CA VAL A 88 -7.13 -7.26 0.71
C VAL A 88 -7.01 -8.51 -0.15
N GLU A 89 -6.86 -8.37 -1.47
CA GLU A 89 -6.71 -9.47 -2.40
C GLU A 89 -5.41 -10.26 -2.17
N ILE A 90 -4.29 -9.59 -1.84
CA ILE A 90 -3.06 -10.26 -1.37
C ILE A 90 -3.36 -11.08 -0.11
N SER A 91 -4.01 -10.47 0.90
CA SER A 91 -4.33 -11.13 2.16
C SER A 91 -5.19 -12.38 1.97
N ASP A 92 -6.21 -12.30 1.13
CA ASP A 92 -7.11 -13.43 0.84
C ASP A 92 -6.36 -14.54 0.10
N SER A 93 -5.52 -14.19 -0.86
CA SER A 93 -4.67 -15.14 -1.57
C SER A 93 -3.66 -15.84 -0.65
N VAL A 94 -3.03 -15.10 0.26
CA VAL A 94 -2.14 -15.66 1.30
C VAL A 94 -2.93 -16.60 2.21
N ARG A 95 -4.15 -16.22 2.62
CA ARG A 95 -5.02 -17.03 3.47
C ARG A 95 -5.32 -18.38 2.80
N ASP A 96 -5.77 -18.36 1.56
CA ASP A 96 -6.11 -19.56 0.82
C ASP A 96 -4.91 -20.49 0.65
N ALA A 97 -3.75 -19.94 0.31
CA ALA A 97 -2.53 -20.71 0.12
C ALA A 97 -2.00 -21.28 1.45
N ALA A 98 -2.01 -20.49 2.52
CA ALA A 98 -1.60 -20.94 3.86
C ALA A 98 -2.50 -22.05 4.39
N GLN A 99 -3.83 -21.91 4.26
CA GLN A 99 -4.80 -22.93 4.69
C GLN A 99 -4.63 -24.25 3.93
N LYS A 100 -4.43 -24.21 2.60
CA LYS A 100 -4.13 -25.39 1.78
C LYS A 100 -2.85 -26.10 2.23
N ALA A 101 -1.88 -25.35 2.75
CA ALA A 101 -0.63 -25.87 3.28
C ALA A 101 -0.73 -26.36 4.76
N GLY A 102 -1.87 -26.16 5.41
CA GLY A 102 -2.14 -26.56 6.80
C GLY A 102 -1.72 -25.52 7.85
N TYR A 103 -1.54 -24.25 7.45
CA TYR A 103 -1.24 -23.13 8.37
C TYR A 103 -2.48 -22.25 8.60
N GLU A 104 -2.59 -21.70 9.81
CA GLU A 104 -3.54 -20.63 10.12
C GLU A 104 -2.92 -19.27 9.75
N LEU A 105 -3.69 -18.36 9.11
CA LEU A 105 -3.26 -17.00 8.85
C LEU A 105 -3.84 -16.02 9.88
N ILE A 106 -2.96 -15.27 10.55
CA ILE A 106 -3.32 -14.07 11.30
C ILE A 106 -3.03 -12.86 10.41
N SER A 107 -4.10 -12.27 9.85
CA SER A 107 -3.98 -11.10 8.98
C SER A 107 -4.51 -9.86 9.67
N VAL A 108 -3.70 -8.79 9.67
CA VAL A 108 -4.00 -7.49 10.28
C VAL A 108 -3.62 -6.36 9.33
N SER A 109 -4.23 -5.19 9.52
CA SER A 109 -3.95 -3.99 8.73
C SER A 109 -3.11 -2.99 9.52
N GLY A 110 -2.02 -2.51 8.93
CA GLY A 110 -1.18 -1.44 9.47
C GLY A 110 -1.85 -0.07 9.39
N ASP A 111 -2.88 0.09 8.52
CA ASP A 111 -3.62 1.34 8.31
C ASP A 111 -2.70 2.53 7.99
N MET A 112 -1.64 2.27 7.21
CA MET A 112 -0.60 3.24 6.82
C MET A 112 0.19 3.83 8.01
N ASP A 113 0.15 3.17 9.18
CA ASP A 113 0.86 3.57 10.40
C ASP A 113 1.99 2.58 10.71
N SER A 114 3.25 3.03 10.55
CA SER A 114 4.44 2.23 10.79
C SER A 114 4.58 1.81 12.27
N ASN A 115 4.12 2.63 13.22
CA ASN A 115 4.16 2.28 14.64
C ASN A 115 3.15 1.17 14.96
N LYS A 116 1.94 1.26 14.36
CA LYS A 116 0.95 0.20 14.47
C LYS A 116 1.50 -1.11 13.89
N GLN A 117 2.11 -1.05 12.70
CA GLN A 117 2.70 -2.23 12.06
C GLN A 117 3.83 -2.83 12.92
N GLN A 118 4.69 -2.01 13.54
CA GLN A 118 5.72 -2.49 14.46
C GLN A 118 5.11 -3.24 15.67
N ASN A 119 4.04 -2.73 16.27
CA ASN A 119 3.36 -3.41 17.38
C ASN A 119 2.75 -4.74 16.94
N GLN A 120 2.17 -4.80 15.72
CA GLN A 120 1.66 -6.05 15.14
C GLN A 120 2.76 -7.12 14.98
N VAL A 121 3.97 -6.72 14.57
CA VAL A 121 5.11 -7.65 14.51
C VAL A 121 5.49 -8.17 15.89
N LYS A 122 5.46 -7.32 16.94
CA LYS A 122 5.68 -7.77 18.32
C LYS A 122 4.62 -8.78 18.79
N ASP A 123 3.37 -8.57 18.41
CA ASP A 123 2.29 -9.51 18.68
C ASP A 123 2.51 -10.86 17.97
N PHE A 124 3.00 -10.85 16.74
CA PHE A 124 3.37 -12.08 16.01
C PHE A 124 4.53 -12.82 16.70
N ILE A 125 5.54 -12.08 17.19
CA ILE A 125 6.66 -12.65 17.94
C ILE A 125 6.16 -13.34 19.22
N VAL A 126 5.30 -12.68 19.99
CA VAL A 126 4.70 -13.25 21.21
C VAL A 126 3.88 -14.51 20.89
N GLN A 127 3.15 -14.52 19.78
CA GLN A 127 2.39 -15.67 19.32
C GLN A 127 3.25 -16.78 18.69
N LYS A 128 4.56 -16.56 18.53
CA LYS A 128 5.52 -17.53 17.97
C LYS A 128 5.06 -18.06 16.60
N VAL A 129 4.69 -17.14 15.70
CA VAL A 129 4.31 -17.52 14.35
C VAL A 129 5.49 -18.16 13.61
N ALA A 130 5.19 -19.08 12.67
CA ALA A 130 6.22 -19.79 11.89
C ALA A 130 6.94 -18.88 10.88
N ALA A 131 6.26 -17.84 10.39
CA ALA A 131 6.79 -16.84 9.48
C ALA A 131 5.97 -15.55 9.59
N ILE A 132 6.58 -14.41 9.24
CA ILE A 132 5.92 -13.12 9.14
C ILE A 132 5.98 -12.64 7.70
N ILE A 133 4.83 -12.17 7.18
CA ILE A 133 4.72 -11.48 5.90
C ILE A 133 4.41 -10.02 6.20
N LEU A 134 5.13 -9.10 5.55
CA LEU A 134 4.89 -7.66 5.65
C LEU A 134 4.64 -7.06 4.27
N THR A 135 3.64 -6.19 4.16
CA THR A 135 3.61 -5.13 3.15
C THR A 135 3.87 -3.82 3.89
N PRO A 136 5.12 -3.34 3.90
CA PRO A 136 5.54 -2.22 4.74
C PRO A 136 4.71 -0.94 4.58
N CYS A 137 4.32 -0.31 5.70
CA CYS A 137 3.75 1.04 5.70
C CYS A 137 4.78 2.11 5.34
N ASP A 138 6.06 1.83 5.63
CA ASP A 138 7.22 2.62 5.24
C ASP A 138 8.40 1.67 5.07
N SER A 139 9.03 1.72 3.90
CA SER A 139 10.11 0.80 3.52
C SER A 139 11.39 0.95 4.36
N ARG A 140 11.59 2.10 4.99
CA ARG A 140 12.73 2.35 5.90
C ARG A 140 12.37 2.07 7.34
N ALA A 141 11.24 2.61 7.82
CA ALA A 141 10.83 2.50 9.21
C ALA A 141 10.54 1.06 9.64
N VAL A 142 10.09 0.19 8.73
CA VAL A 142 9.80 -1.23 8.99
C VAL A 142 11.03 -2.03 9.45
N GLY A 143 12.24 -1.52 9.21
CA GLY A 143 13.50 -2.19 9.52
C GLY A 143 13.63 -2.62 10.98
N THR A 144 13.20 -1.79 11.92
CA THR A 144 13.22 -2.12 13.36
C THR A 144 12.36 -3.34 13.67
N ALA A 145 11.15 -3.38 13.13
CA ALA A 145 10.24 -4.51 13.33
C ALA A 145 10.82 -5.82 12.74
N ILE A 146 11.43 -5.74 11.56
CA ILE A 146 12.09 -6.89 10.93
C ILE A 146 13.27 -7.38 11.79
N GLN A 147 14.10 -6.47 12.31
CA GLN A 147 15.22 -6.82 13.18
C GLN A 147 14.75 -7.51 14.48
N GLU A 148 13.68 -7.02 15.11
CA GLU A 148 13.06 -7.66 16.28
C GLU A 148 12.60 -9.10 15.97
N ALA A 149 11.93 -9.31 14.82
CA ALA A 149 11.52 -10.64 14.39
C ALA A 149 12.73 -11.56 14.10
N ASN A 150 13.77 -11.04 13.44
CA ASN A 150 15.02 -11.78 13.17
C ASN A 150 15.72 -12.20 14.48
N GLN A 151 15.78 -11.32 15.49
CA GLN A 151 16.35 -11.64 16.81
C GLN A 151 15.54 -12.73 17.53
N ALA A 152 14.23 -12.77 17.31
CA ALA A 152 13.36 -13.82 17.83
C ALA A 152 13.44 -15.15 17.01
N GLY A 153 14.25 -15.20 15.97
CA GLY A 153 14.42 -16.37 15.10
C GLY A 153 13.25 -16.62 14.15
N ILE A 154 12.39 -15.63 13.93
CA ILE A 154 11.23 -15.75 13.02
C ILE A 154 11.60 -15.19 11.63
N PRO A 155 11.50 -16.01 10.57
CA PRO A 155 11.78 -15.56 9.21
C PRO A 155 10.74 -14.52 8.73
N VAL A 156 11.23 -13.47 8.06
CA VAL A 156 10.41 -12.39 7.51
C VAL A 156 10.45 -12.42 6.00
N PHE A 157 9.29 -12.29 5.39
CA PHE A 157 9.06 -12.14 3.96
C PHE A 157 8.36 -10.81 3.70
N THR A 158 8.63 -10.19 2.56
CA THR A 158 7.88 -8.99 2.14
C THR A 158 7.09 -9.29 0.88
N ALA A 159 5.86 -8.79 0.82
CA ALA A 159 4.97 -8.89 -0.32
C ALA A 159 4.66 -7.49 -0.84
N ASP A 160 4.74 -7.27 -2.14
CA ASP A 160 4.47 -6.02 -2.88
C ASP A 160 5.46 -4.87 -2.57
N ILE A 161 5.69 -4.55 -1.31
CA ILE A 161 6.55 -3.45 -0.87
C ILE A 161 7.77 -4.02 -0.17
N ALA A 162 8.97 -3.65 -0.62
CA ALA A 162 10.22 -4.09 0.00
C ALA A 162 10.58 -3.26 1.24
N SER A 163 11.39 -3.86 2.12
CA SER A 163 12.17 -3.12 3.10
C SER A 163 13.51 -2.71 2.48
N ILE A 164 13.87 -1.42 2.61
CA ILE A 164 15.18 -0.89 2.21
C ILE A 164 16.02 -0.48 3.42
N ALA A 165 15.65 -0.93 4.61
CA ALA A 165 16.37 -0.66 5.84
C ALA A 165 17.62 -1.53 5.96
N SER A 166 18.76 -0.92 6.29
CA SER A 166 19.99 -1.65 6.54
C SER A 166 19.87 -2.55 7.78
N GLY A 167 20.42 -3.77 7.70
CA GLY A 167 20.41 -4.73 8.80
C GLY A 167 19.08 -5.45 9.05
N ALA A 168 18.04 -5.14 8.29
CA ALA A 168 16.78 -5.89 8.28
C ALA A 168 16.93 -7.09 7.33
N LYS A 169 16.86 -8.32 7.87
CA LYS A 169 16.98 -9.53 7.04
C LYS A 169 15.61 -10.00 6.59
N VAL A 170 15.34 -9.86 5.29
CA VAL A 170 14.17 -10.43 4.59
C VAL A 170 14.64 -11.69 3.87
N VAL A 171 13.89 -12.79 3.99
CA VAL A 171 14.22 -14.06 3.34
C VAL A 171 13.93 -13.98 1.84
N THR A 172 12.76 -13.50 1.48
CA THR A 172 12.33 -13.32 0.08
C THR A 172 11.41 -12.11 0.00
N HIS A 173 11.64 -11.27 -1.00
CA HIS A 173 10.72 -10.22 -1.42
C HIS A 173 9.96 -10.67 -2.67
N VAL A 174 8.62 -10.64 -2.66
CA VAL A 174 7.76 -10.98 -3.80
C VAL A 174 6.97 -9.77 -4.22
N ALA A 175 7.17 -9.28 -5.43
CA ALA A 175 6.50 -8.05 -5.90
C ALA A 175 6.30 -8.06 -7.42
N THR A 176 5.54 -7.08 -7.90
CA THR A 176 5.52 -6.70 -9.32
C THR A 176 6.85 -6.08 -9.73
N ASP A 177 7.26 -6.24 -10.98
CA ASP A 177 8.34 -5.46 -11.58
C ASP A 177 7.89 -3.99 -11.74
N ASN A 178 7.91 -3.27 -10.62
CA ASN A 178 7.44 -1.89 -10.53
C ASN A 178 8.25 -0.92 -11.37
N TYR A 179 9.56 -1.20 -11.57
CA TYR A 179 10.40 -0.37 -12.42
C TYR A 179 10.00 -0.48 -13.89
N SER A 180 9.81 -1.70 -14.41
CA SER A 180 9.30 -1.92 -15.76
C SER A 180 7.88 -1.38 -15.93
N GLY A 181 7.02 -1.50 -14.92
CA GLY A 181 5.69 -0.90 -14.92
C GLY A 181 5.74 0.63 -15.04
N GLY A 182 6.65 1.28 -14.30
CA GLY A 182 6.86 2.72 -14.42
C GLY A 182 7.27 3.15 -15.83
N LYS A 183 8.11 2.37 -16.52
CA LYS A 183 8.45 2.59 -17.92
C LYS A 183 7.23 2.46 -18.84
N GLN A 184 6.41 1.44 -18.64
CA GLN A 184 5.17 1.26 -19.41
C GLN A 184 4.20 2.43 -19.20
N ALA A 185 4.09 2.95 -17.97
CA ALA A 185 3.30 4.15 -17.68
C ALA A 185 3.81 5.38 -18.40
N ALA A 186 5.14 5.57 -18.55
CA ALA A 186 5.72 6.65 -19.32
C ALA A 186 5.38 6.56 -20.81
N ILE A 187 5.45 5.34 -21.39
CA ILE A 187 5.05 5.10 -22.78
C ILE A 187 3.57 5.43 -22.97
N ALA A 188 2.71 4.96 -22.07
CA ALA A 188 1.28 5.28 -22.12
C ALA A 188 1.01 6.79 -22.00
N MET A 189 1.74 7.50 -21.14
CA MET A 189 1.62 8.95 -21.01
C MET A 189 2.04 9.69 -22.30
N ILE A 190 3.15 9.28 -22.92
CA ILE A 190 3.61 9.84 -24.20
C ILE A 190 2.55 9.68 -25.28
N GLU A 191 1.93 8.49 -25.37
CA GLU A 191 0.84 8.22 -26.31
C GLU A 191 -0.39 9.07 -26.00
N ALA A 192 -0.78 9.18 -24.74
CA ALA A 192 -1.99 9.88 -24.29
C ALA A 192 -1.98 11.38 -24.59
N ILE A 193 -0.79 12.00 -24.63
CA ILE A 193 -0.63 13.46 -24.85
C ILE A 193 0.18 13.80 -26.12
N ASP A 194 0.24 12.87 -27.09
CA ASP A 194 0.94 13.05 -28.37
C ASP A 194 2.40 13.52 -28.22
N GLY A 195 3.08 13.05 -27.18
CA GLY A 195 4.48 13.33 -26.88
C GLY A 195 4.80 14.78 -26.51
N LYS A 196 3.82 15.59 -26.10
CA LYS A 196 4.04 17.02 -25.81
C LYS A 196 3.23 17.51 -24.61
N GLY A 197 3.86 18.30 -23.74
CA GLY A 197 3.17 19.03 -22.67
C GLY A 197 3.76 18.83 -21.30
N LYS A 198 3.04 19.33 -20.30
CA LYS A 198 3.42 19.27 -18.90
C LYS A 198 2.71 18.11 -18.20
N VAL A 199 3.44 17.38 -17.36
CA VAL A 199 2.93 16.22 -16.61
C VAL A 199 3.20 16.39 -15.13
N GLY A 200 2.18 16.11 -14.30
CA GLY A 200 2.30 15.96 -12.86
C GLY A 200 2.44 14.50 -12.44
N ILE A 201 2.99 14.26 -11.25
CA ILE A 201 3.02 12.93 -10.62
C ILE A 201 2.33 13.02 -9.27
N LEU A 202 1.38 12.11 -9.00
CA LEU A 202 0.83 11.86 -7.68
C LEU A 202 1.61 10.71 -7.06
N ASP A 203 2.45 11.02 -6.07
CA ASP A 203 3.52 10.15 -5.57
C ASP A 203 3.26 9.61 -4.16
N PHE A 204 4.02 8.60 -3.74
CA PHE A 204 4.08 8.05 -2.39
C PHE A 204 5.49 7.54 -2.07
N PRO A 205 6.45 8.46 -1.81
CA PRO A 205 7.88 8.13 -1.74
C PRO A 205 8.30 7.37 -0.47
N GLN A 206 7.38 7.06 0.44
CA GLN A 206 7.65 6.25 1.64
C GLN A 206 7.77 4.77 1.35
N VAL A 207 7.22 4.28 0.23
CA VAL A 207 7.22 2.87 -0.13
C VAL A 207 8.04 2.60 -1.39
N GLU A 208 8.86 1.57 -1.34
CA GLU A 208 9.86 1.26 -2.36
C GLU A 208 9.22 0.95 -3.72
N SER A 209 8.11 0.21 -3.76
CA SER A 209 7.40 -0.11 -4.99
C SER A 209 7.02 1.15 -5.79
N VAL A 210 6.55 2.21 -5.12
CA VAL A 210 6.23 3.49 -5.75
C VAL A 210 7.50 4.26 -6.16
N MET A 211 8.56 4.20 -5.35
CA MET A 211 9.85 4.79 -5.74
C MET A 211 10.36 4.18 -7.06
N LEU A 212 10.18 2.87 -7.26
CA LEU A 212 10.54 2.18 -8.50
C LEU A 212 9.62 2.58 -9.67
N ARG A 213 8.29 2.69 -9.47
CA ARG A 213 7.34 3.17 -10.49
C ARG A 213 7.74 4.57 -10.97
N THR A 214 7.92 5.50 -10.03
CA THR A 214 8.30 6.88 -10.34
C THR A 214 9.68 6.97 -11.00
N LYS A 215 10.64 6.15 -10.56
CA LYS A 215 11.96 6.07 -11.19
C LYS A 215 11.86 5.56 -12.64
N GLY A 216 11.18 4.44 -12.86
CA GLY A 216 10.99 3.88 -14.20
C GLY A 216 10.31 4.86 -15.16
N PHE A 217 9.26 5.55 -14.66
CA PHE A 217 8.55 6.59 -15.42
C PHE A 217 9.48 7.73 -15.85
N ARG A 218 10.27 8.27 -14.94
CA ARG A 218 11.18 9.38 -15.22
C ARG A 218 12.29 8.98 -16.19
N GLU A 219 12.96 7.86 -15.95
CA GLU A 219 14.08 7.40 -16.77
C GLU A 219 13.64 7.05 -18.19
N GLU A 220 12.48 6.40 -18.35
CA GLU A 220 11.92 6.11 -19.67
C GLU A 220 11.55 7.40 -20.40
N LEU A 221 10.90 8.35 -19.72
CA LEU A 221 10.56 9.65 -20.33
C LEU A 221 11.81 10.40 -20.78
N GLU A 222 12.86 10.46 -19.96
CA GLU A 222 14.14 11.07 -20.31
C GLU A 222 14.78 10.38 -21.51
N GLN A 223 14.69 9.06 -21.62
CA GLN A 223 15.18 8.30 -22.77
C GLN A 223 14.42 8.68 -24.05
N GLN A 224 13.08 8.72 -23.99
CA GLN A 224 12.25 9.08 -25.15
C GLN A 224 12.47 10.53 -25.60
N ILE A 225 12.72 11.46 -24.66
CA ILE A 225 13.10 12.85 -24.96
C ILE A 225 14.41 12.88 -25.77
N ARG A 226 15.44 12.14 -25.32
CA ARG A 226 16.73 12.10 -26.00
C ARG A 226 16.66 11.42 -27.37
N ASP A 227 15.97 10.29 -27.47
CA ASP A 227 16.04 9.40 -28.62
C ASP A 227 15.01 9.73 -29.71
N LYS A 228 13.83 10.23 -29.31
CA LYS A 228 12.69 10.45 -30.22
C LYS A 228 12.18 11.89 -30.28
N GLY A 229 12.81 12.80 -29.57
CA GLY A 229 12.41 14.20 -29.55
C GLY A 229 11.06 14.48 -28.91
N VAL A 230 10.63 13.63 -27.96
CA VAL A 230 9.47 13.88 -27.11
C VAL A 230 9.68 15.18 -26.34
N SER A 231 8.64 16.00 -26.22
CA SER A 231 8.69 17.32 -25.54
C SER A 231 7.74 17.35 -24.33
N ILE A 232 8.02 16.51 -23.34
CA ILE A 232 7.25 16.42 -22.09
C ILE A 232 8.11 16.88 -20.92
N GLU A 233 7.53 17.73 -20.05
CA GLU A 233 8.16 18.24 -18.85
C GLU A 233 7.40 17.72 -17.63
N ILE A 234 8.10 17.12 -16.66
CA ILE A 234 7.54 16.80 -15.35
C ILE A 234 7.64 18.05 -14.48
N VAL A 235 6.51 18.75 -14.28
CA VAL A 235 6.48 20.04 -13.58
C VAL A 235 6.37 19.93 -12.08
N ALA A 236 5.80 18.82 -11.56
CA ALA A 236 5.66 18.59 -10.13
C ALA A 236 5.49 17.10 -9.81
N SER A 237 5.88 16.73 -8.59
CA SER A 237 5.57 15.45 -7.95
C SER A 237 5.00 15.77 -6.58
N LEU A 238 3.71 15.52 -6.37
CA LEU A 238 3.00 15.86 -5.15
C LEU A 238 2.57 14.59 -4.41
N PRO A 239 2.59 14.58 -3.06
CA PRO A 239 2.20 13.42 -2.28
C PRO A 239 0.68 13.20 -2.37
N GLY A 240 0.28 12.13 -3.03
CA GLY A 240 -1.08 11.58 -3.00
C GLY A 240 -1.19 10.41 -2.02
N ASP A 241 -0.03 9.94 -1.52
CA ASP A 241 0.12 8.85 -0.54
C ASP A 241 -0.70 7.60 -0.89
N GLY A 242 -0.94 7.37 -2.20
CA GLY A 242 -1.73 6.24 -2.67
C GLY A 242 -3.21 6.26 -2.25
N ALA A 243 -3.74 7.38 -1.75
CA ALA A 243 -5.08 7.55 -1.22
C ALA A 243 -5.93 8.47 -2.08
N LYS A 244 -7.21 8.11 -2.26
CA LYS A 244 -8.14 8.81 -3.17
C LYS A 244 -8.36 10.28 -2.76
N ASP A 245 -8.59 10.54 -1.49
CA ASP A 245 -8.86 11.88 -0.95
C ASP A 245 -7.63 12.80 -1.01
N LYS A 246 -6.45 12.27 -0.68
CA LYS A 246 -5.19 13.02 -0.77
C LYS A 246 -4.83 13.33 -2.22
N SER A 247 -5.00 12.36 -3.11
CA SER A 247 -4.74 12.54 -4.55
C SER A 247 -5.73 13.51 -5.19
N TYR A 248 -6.99 13.53 -4.75
CA TYR A 248 -7.95 14.55 -5.14
C TYR A 248 -7.42 15.97 -4.80
N LYS A 249 -6.99 16.18 -3.56
CA LYS A 249 -6.44 17.46 -3.11
C LYS A 249 -5.14 17.83 -3.85
N ALA A 250 -4.22 16.90 -3.97
CA ALA A 250 -2.96 17.13 -4.69
C ALA A 250 -3.21 17.48 -6.17
N THR A 251 -4.24 16.90 -6.80
CA THR A 251 -4.66 17.28 -8.15
C THR A 251 -5.18 18.70 -8.23
N GLN A 252 -5.96 19.17 -7.24
CA GLN A 252 -6.40 20.57 -7.19
C GLN A 252 -5.21 21.52 -7.10
N ASP A 253 -4.20 21.19 -6.29
CA ASP A 253 -2.97 21.98 -6.15
C ASP A 253 -2.17 21.99 -7.47
N LEU A 254 -2.09 20.86 -8.19
CA LEU A 254 -1.49 20.79 -9.53
C LEU A 254 -2.19 21.69 -10.54
N LEU A 255 -3.53 21.64 -10.58
CA LEU A 255 -4.32 22.47 -11.51
C LEU A 255 -4.15 23.96 -11.24
N GLN A 256 -4.08 24.35 -9.98
CA GLN A 256 -3.89 25.75 -9.60
C GLN A 256 -2.48 26.24 -9.99
N SER A 257 -1.46 25.40 -9.81
CA SER A 257 -0.06 25.77 -10.05
C SER A 257 0.33 25.66 -11.54
N HIS A 258 -0.32 24.75 -12.26
CA HIS A 258 0.00 24.41 -13.66
C HIS A 258 -1.27 24.31 -14.51
N PRO A 259 -1.92 25.43 -14.87
CA PRO A 259 -3.18 25.42 -15.62
C PRO A 259 -3.05 24.88 -17.07
N ASP A 260 -1.82 24.74 -17.58
CA ASP A 260 -1.48 24.17 -18.87
C ASP A 260 -1.07 22.68 -18.83
N LEU A 261 -1.36 21.99 -17.71
CA LEU A 261 -1.10 20.56 -17.53
C LEU A 261 -1.81 19.74 -18.61
N LYS A 262 -1.13 18.69 -19.11
CA LYS A 262 -1.65 17.78 -20.13
C LYS A 262 -1.84 16.36 -19.65
N GLY A 263 -1.09 15.95 -18.63
CA GLY A 263 -1.19 14.60 -18.10
C GLY A 263 -0.83 14.51 -16.62
N ILE A 264 -1.32 13.47 -15.98
CA ILE A 264 -0.99 13.13 -14.58
C ILE A 264 -0.68 11.63 -14.52
N PHE A 265 0.50 11.29 -14.03
CA PHE A 265 0.81 9.92 -13.61
C PHE A 265 0.39 9.75 -12.15
N ALA A 266 -0.58 8.89 -11.92
CA ALA A 266 -1.07 8.52 -10.60
C ALA A 266 -0.57 7.10 -10.27
N ILE A 267 0.19 6.96 -9.20
CA ILE A 267 0.98 5.75 -8.93
C ILE A 267 0.14 4.50 -8.58
N ASN A 268 -1.16 4.62 -8.42
CA ASN A 268 -2.10 3.52 -8.19
C ASN A 268 -3.54 3.92 -8.53
N ASP A 269 -4.45 2.94 -8.57
CA ASP A 269 -5.87 3.16 -8.88
C ASP A 269 -6.58 4.14 -7.93
N PRO A 270 -6.45 4.05 -6.60
CA PRO A 270 -7.06 5.04 -5.72
C PRO A 270 -6.62 6.48 -6.03
N SER A 271 -5.33 6.67 -6.35
CA SER A 271 -4.80 7.98 -6.76
C SER A 271 -5.37 8.43 -8.09
N ALA A 272 -5.46 7.55 -9.08
CA ALA A 272 -6.02 7.85 -10.40
C ALA A 272 -7.51 8.22 -10.33
N LEU A 273 -8.28 7.49 -9.53
CA LEU A 273 -9.71 7.78 -9.30
C LEU A 273 -9.92 9.08 -8.52
N GLY A 274 -9.05 9.40 -7.56
CA GLY A 274 -9.04 10.67 -6.86
C GLY A 274 -8.70 11.84 -7.78
N CYS A 275 -7.69 11.63 -8.64
CA CYS A 275 -7.30 12.57 -9.69
C CYS A 275 -8.47 12.84 -10.64
N TYR A 276 -9.08 11.79 -11.19
CA TYR A 276 -10.22 11.95 -12.11
C TYR A 276 -11.36 12.76 -11.48
N ALA A 277 -11.72 12.46 -10.24
CA ALA A 277 -12.79 13.20 -9.55
C ALA A 277 -12.46 14.70 -9.38
N ALA A 278 -11.18 15.07 -9.17
CA ALA A 278 -10.75 16.46 -9.10
C ALA A 278 -10.83 17.16 -10.47
N LEU A 279 -10.38 16.47 -11.53
CA LEU A 279 -10.47 16.99 -12.92
C LEU A 279 -11.91 17.16 -13.38
N GLU A 280 -12.79 16.19 -13.05
CA GLU A 280 -14.21 16.25 -13.35
C GLU A 280 -14.89 17.44 -12.64
N ASN A 281 -14.59 17.61 -11.35
CA ASN A 281 -15.12 18.75 -10.57
C ASN A 281 -14.61 20.11 -11.11
N ALA A 282 -13.41 20.16 -11.67
CA ALA A 282 -12.86 21.35 -12.31
C ALA A 282 -13.34 21.56 -13.76
N GLY A 283 -14.08 20.62 -14.36
CA GLY A 283 -14.57 20.69 -15.73
C GLY A 283 -13.46 20.58 -16.80
N VAL A 284 -12.37 19.85 -16.49
CA VAL A 284 -11.19 19.67 -17.36
C VAL A 284 -10.80 18.20 -17.56
N ALA A 285 -11.64 17.25 -17.18
CA ALA A 285 -11.35 15.82 -17.29
C ALA A 285 -11.11 15.34 -18.73
N ASP A 286 -11.68 16.02 -19.71
CA ASP A 286 -11.52 15.77 -21.14
C ASP A 286 -10.20 16.37 -21.74
N LYS A 287 -9.44 17.14 -20.96
CA LYS A 287 -8.26 17.89 -21.40
C LYS A 287 -6.95 17.38 -20.83
N ILE A 288 -7.01 16.59 -19.78
CA ILE A 288 -5.85 16.13 -19.04
C ILE A 288 -5.90 14.61 -18.93
N ALA A 289 -4.96 13.94 -19.56
CA ALA A 289 -4.86 12.49 -19.55
C ALA A 289 -4.41 11.98 -18.15
N ILE A 290 -4.95 10.86 -17.72
CA ILE A 290 -4.52 10.15 -16.51
C ILE A 290 -3.94 8.81 -16.94
N VAL A 291 -2.73 8.50 -16.49
CA VAL A 291 -2.18 7.14 -16.48
C VAL A 291 -2.08 6.71 -15.03
N GLY A 292 -2.70 5.59 -14.72
CA GLY A 292 -2.71 5.03 -13.37
C GLY A 292 -1.73 3.86 -13.22
N PHE A 293 -2.04 2.99 -12.27
CA PHE A 293 -1.32 1.74 -12.00
C PHE A 293 -2.20 0.84 -11.11
N ASP A 294 -1.98 -0.46 -11.07
CA ASP A 294 -2.57 -1.56 -10.32
C ASP A 294 -3.52 -2.42 -11.15
N GLY A 295 -4.50 -1.83 -11.84
CA GLY A 295 -5.51 -2.57 -12.61
C GLY A 295 -6.52 -3.31 -11.72
N GLN A 296 -6.93 -2.71 -10.62
CA GLN A 296 -8.06 -3.18 -9.83
C GLN A 296 -9.37 -2.94 -10.57
N ASN A 297 -10.44 -3.64 -10.18
CA ASN A 297 -11.71 -3.58 -10.91
C ASN A 297 -12.24 -2.16 -11.12
N ASP A 298 -12.09 -1.25 -10.16
CA ASP A 298 -12.53 0.13 -10.30
C ASP A 298 -11.64 0.93 -11.26
N GLY A 299 -10.32 0.70 -11.26
CA GLY A 299 -9.37 1.25 -12.22
C GLY A 299 -9.67 0.75 -13.64
N LYS A 300 -9.80 -0.56 -13.82
CA LYS A 300 -10.16 -1.17 -15.11
C LYS A 300 -11.50 -0.65 -15.65
N ARG A 301 -12.53 -0.49 -14.80
CA ARG A 301 -13.79 0.14 -15.22
C ARG A 301 -13.58 1.59 -15.65
N ALA A 302 -12.75 2.34 -14.93
CA ALA A 302 -12.44 3.72 -15.29
C ALA A 302 -11.67 3.80 -16.63
N ILE A 303 -10.80 2.83 -16.94
CA ILE A 303 -10.11 2.70 -18.23
C ILE A 303 -11.12 2.36 -19.34
N ARG A 304 -11.97 1.36 -19.13
CA ARG A 304 -13.04 0.99 -20.07
C ARG A 304 -13.93 2.19 -20.41
N ASP A 305 -14.28 2.98 -19.40
CA ASP A 305 -15.15 4.15 -19.52
C ASP A 305 -14.40 5.40 -20.08
N GLY A 306 -13.11 5.31 -20.39
CA GLY A 306 -12.28 6.39 -20.93
C GLY A 306 -11.89 7.48 -19.94
N LYS A 307 -12.02 7.23 -18.62
CA LYS A 307 -11.69 8.15 -17.53
C LYS A 307 -10.20 8.13 -17.19
N ILE A 308 -9.58 6.96 -17.33
CA ILE A 308 -8.14 6.71 -17.19
C ILE A 308 -7.67 6.16 -18.53
N TYR A 309 -6.51 6.59 -19.01
CA TYR A 309 -5.99 6.20 -20.32
C TYR A 309 -5.49 4.75 -20.35
N ALA A 310 -4.69 4.38 -19.37
CA ALA A 310 -4.11 3.04 -19.24
C ALA A 310 -3.48 2.83 -17.86
N ASP A 311 -3.32 1.57 -17.47
CA ASP A 311 -2.59 1.13 -16.27
C ASP A 311 -1.63 -0.01 -16.59
N PRO A 312 -0.38 0.04 -16.12
CA PRO A 312 0.38 -1.17 -15.86
C PRO A 312 -0.30 -1.95 -14.74
N ILE A 313 -0.76 -3.18 -15.02
CA ILE A 313 -1.54 -3.97 -14.05
C ILE A 313 -0.65 -4.84 -13.18
N GLN A 314 -1.13 -5.13 -11.98
CA GLN A 314 -0.51 -6.04 -11.03
C GLN A 314 -1.34 -7.31 -10.84
N PHE A 315 -0.72 -8.33 -10.26
CA PHE A 315 -1.32 -9.63 -10.01
C PHE A 315 -1.29 -9.98 -8.51
N PRO A 316 -2.12 -9.33 -7.67
CA PRO A 316 -2.09 -9.47 -6.21
C PRO A 316 -2.28 -10.92 -5.73
N LYS A 317 -3.14 -11.69 -6.41
CA LYS A 317 -3.31 -13.13 -6.13
C LYS A 317 -2.00 -13.89 -6.29
N ARG A 318 -1.26 -13.61 -7.36
CA ARG A 318 0.02 -14.26 -7.64
C ARG A 318 1.08 -13.85 -6.62
N ILE A 319 1.11 -12.57 -6.21
CA ILE A 319 2.00 -12.09 -5.14
C ILE A 319 1.78 -12.91 -3.87
N GLY A 320 0.52 -13.07 -3.42
CA GLY A 320 0.21 -13.86 -2.23
C GLY A 320 0.59 -15.33 -2.36
N GLN A 321 0.29 -15.96 -3.49
CA GLN A 321 0.62 -17.37 -3.76
C GLN A 321 2.13 -17.64 -3.76
N GLU A 322 2.90 -16.81 -4.48
CA GLU A 322 4.36 -16.94 -4.55
C GLU A 322 5.02 -16.68 -3.19
N THR A 323 4.48 -15.74 -2.40
CA THR A 323 4.98 -15.47 -1.05
C THR A 323 4.81 -16.69 -0.15
N VAL A 324 3.63 -17.33 -0.15
CA VAL A 324 3.40 -18.55 0.64
C VAL A 324 4.26 -19.71 0.11
N ALA A 325 4.39 -19.85 -1.22
CA ALA A 325 5.26 -20.87 -1.81
C ALA A 325 6.73 -20.72 -1.36
N ALA A 326 7.24 -19.47 -1.31
CA ALA A 326 8.58 -19.17 -0.79
C ALA A 326 8.70 -19.53 0.70
N ILE A 327 7.69 -19.20 1.52
CA ILE A 327 7.65 -19.57 2.94
C ILE A 327 7.75 -21.07 3.12
N LEU A 328 6.94 -21.84 2.39
CA LEU A 328 6.90 -23.30 2.52
C LEU A 328 8.24 -23.93 2.14
N LYS A 329 8.88 -23.50 1.05
CA LYS A 329 10.23 -23.94 0.67
C LYS A 329 11.23 -23.66 1.77
N TYR A 330 11.27 -22.42 2.26
CA TYR A 330 12.19 -22.03 3.31
C TYR A 330 11.99 -22.83 4.60
N LEU A 331 10.76 -23.06 5.05
CA LEU A 331 10.46 -23.85 6.24
C LEU A 331 10.80 -25.33 6.09
N ASN A 332 10.85 -25.83 4.84
CA ASN A 332 11.34 -27.18 4.51
C ASN A 332 12.89 -27.26 4.41
N GLY A 333 13.60 -26.16 4.58
CA GLY A 333 15.08 -26.10 4.47
C GLY A 333 15.57 -26.01 3.02
N GLU A 334 14.70 -25.63 2.08
CA GLU A 334 15.06 -25.41 0.68
C GLU A 334 15.56 -23.96 0.46
N ASP A 335 16.42 -23.79 -0.52
CA ASP A 335 16.87 -22.45 -0.92
C ASP A 335 15.75 -21.70 -1.63
N VAL A 336 15.63 -20.39 -1.32
CA VAL A 336 14.69 -19.48 -1.96
C VAL A 336 15.43 -18.24 -2.49
N PRO A 337 15.02 -17.68 -3.62
CA PRO A 337 15.63 -16.46 -4.15
C PRO A 337 15.33 -15.27 -3.22
N GLU A 338 16.27 -14.32 -3.14
CA GLU A 338 16.07 -13.09 -2.35
C GLU A 338 14.89 -12.25 -2.89
N THR A 339 14.63 -12.30 -4.21
CA THR A 339 13.59 -11.53 -4.87
C THR A 339 12.89 -12.34 -5.95
N ILE A 340 11.56 -12.26 -5.99
CA ILE A 340 10.70 -12.80 -7.04
C ILE A 340 9.90 -11.64 -7.63
N LEU A 341 10.21 -11.26 -8.88
CA LEU A 341 9.47 -10.21 -9.58
C LEU A 341 8.46 -10.82 -10.54
N ILE A 342 7.22 -10.32 -10.46
CA ILE A 342 6.11 -10.69 -11.33
C ILE A 342 6.02 -9.63 -12.43
N PRO A 343 6.13 -10.01 -13.71
CA PRO A 343 5.98 -9.06 -14.81
C PRO A 343 4.62 -8.37 -14.78
N THR A 344 4.60 -7.10 -15.23
CA THR A 344 3.41 -6.29 -15.41
C THR A 344 3.05 -6.19 -16.89
N GLU A 345 1.79 -5.91 -17.17
CA GLU A 345 1.24 -5.73 -18.51
C GLU A 345 0.47 -4.40 -18.57
N LEU A 346 0.55 -3.71 -19.69
CA LEU A 346 -0.18 -2.45 -19.87
C LEU A 346 -1.63 -2.73 -20.29
N TYR A 347 -2.57 -2.38 -19.43
CA TYR A 347 -4.00 -2.52 -19.66
C TYR A 347 -4.59 -1.23 -20.25
N ARG A 348 -5.33 -1.36 -21.33
CA ARG A 348 -5.87 -0.26 -22.13
C ARG A 348 -7.40 -0.37 -22.25
N GLN A 349 -8.02 0.64 -22.84
CA GLN A 349 -9.47 0.66 -23.05
C GLN A 349 -9.97 -0.53 -23.88
N SER A 350 -9.19 -0.97 -24.89
CA SER A 350 -9.53 -2.15 -25.69
C SER A 350 -9.58 -3.43 -24.86
N ASP A 351 -8.71 -3.54 -23.86
CA ASP A 351 -8.65 -4.69 -22.97
C ASP A 351 -9.86 -4.67 -22.02
N GLY A 352 -10.23 -3.49 -21.50
CA GLY A 352 -11.42 -3.30 -20.68
C GLY A 352 -12.73 -3.58 -21.40
N ALA A 353 -12.78 -3.30 -22.70
CA ALA A 353 -13.95 -3.62 -23.52
C ALA A 353 -14.12 -5.14 -23.76
N ALA A 354 -13.03 -5.89 -23.66
CA ALA A 354 -12.99 -7.35 -23.87
C ALA A 354 -12.96 -8.13 -22.54
N ASP A 355 -12.79 -7.48 -21.39
CA ASP A 355 -12.65 -8.12 -20.09
C ASP A 355 -14.00 -8.66 -19.59
N PRO A 356 -14.19 -9.99 -19.46
CA PRO A 356 -15.46 -10.59 -19.06
C PRO A 356 -15.79 -10.37 -17.57
N ASP A 357 -14.81 -9.94 -16.77
CA ASP A 357 -14.97 -9.74 -15.32
C ASP A 357 -15.43 -8.31 -14.96
N LEU A 358 -15.62 -7.43 -15.95
CA LEU A 358 -16.11 -6.06 -15.82
C LEU A 358 -17.54 -5.91 -16.35
#